data_843bc61e583ea36ffae1de8816ad6751
#
_entry.id   843bc61e583ea36ffae1de8816ad6751
#
_cell.length_a   1.000
_cell.length_b   1.000
_cell.length_c   1.000
_cell.angle_alpha   90.00
_cell.angle_beta   90.00
_cell.angle_gamma   90.00
#
_symmetry.space_group_name_H-M   'P 1'
#
loop_
_entity.id
_entity.type
_entity.pdbx_description
1 polymer ?
#
loop_
_entity_poly.entity_id
_entity_poly.type
_entity_poly.pdbx_seq_one_letter_code
_entity_poly.pdbx_strand_id
1 'polypeptide(L)'
;MGAFSACGERLFESLEDTDRGLVSNMPTAVINAAKVYGQTAIPKGRYRVVLSHSPKFANRTWGKKYGGLVPEILGVKGFSGVRIHPGNKAADTLGCPLVGRNKKVGELVESTACYYKLMNEYLIPAHETGEEIFITIR
;
A
#
# COMPACT_ATOMS: atom_id res chain seq x y z
N MET A 1 -1.77 13.05 0.06
CA MET A 1 -0.80 12.27 -0.72
C MET A 1 0.51 12.18 0.04
N GLY A 2 1.19 11.06 -0.06
CA GLY A 2 2.47 10.84 0.59
C GLY A 2 3.59 10.63 -0.42
N ALA A 3 4.77 10.23 0.07
CA ALA A 3 5.92 9.87 -0.75
C ALA A 3 6.38 8.46 -0.40
N PHE A 4 6.73 7.67 -1.42
CA PHE A 4 7.38 6.39 -1.25
C PHE A 4 8.90 6.57 -1.31
N SER A 5 9.60 6.06 -0.30
CA SER A 5 11.06 6.08 -0.23
C SER A 5 11.58 4.70 0.12
N ALA A 6 12.77 4.36 -0.39
CA ALA A 6 13.48 3.15 -0.01
C ALA A 6 14.96 3.46 0.12
N CYS A 7 15.60 2.95 1.18
CA CYS A 7 17.02 3.18 1.46
C CYS A 7 17.41 4.68 1.46
N GLY A 8 16.49 5.54 1.92
CA GLY A 8 16.70 6.99 1.96
C GLY A 8 16.47 7.73 0.64
N GLU A 9 16.16 7.02 -0.43
CA GLU A 9 15.88 7.62 -1.74
C GLU A 9 14.38 7.71 -1.97
N ARG A 10 13.89 8.89 -2.39
CA ARG A 10 12.49 9.09 -2.77
C ARG A 10 12.26 8.53 -4.16
N LEU A 11 11.32 7.57 -4.29
CA LEU A 11 11.05 6.87 -5.54
C LEU A 11 9.87 7.46 -6.30
N PHE A 12 8.74 7.62 -5.63
CA PHE A 12 7.50 8.10 -6.22
C PHE A 12 6.53 8.49 -5.09
N GLU A 13 5.32 8.89 -5.45
CA GLU A 13 4.30 9.32 -4.53
C GLU A 13 3.32 8.18 -4.19
N SER A 14 2.61 8.34 -3.09
CA SER A 14 1.50 7.46 -2.71
C SER A 14 0.20 8.25 -2.65
N LEU A 15 -0.90 7.55 -2.87
CA LEU A 15 -2.23 8.08 -2.63
C LEU A 15 -2.94 7.14 -1.66
N GLU A 16 -3.46 7.72 -0.58
CA GLU A 16 -4.19 7.00 0.44
C GLU A 16 -5.57 7.61 0.61
N ASP A 17 -6.48 6.87 1.22
CA ASP A 17 -7.78 7.39 1.63
C ASP A 17 -7.64 8.46 2.71
N THR A 18 -8.75 8.99 3.19
CA THR A 18 -8.78 10.07 4.16
C THR A 18 -8.01 9.70 5.43
N ASP A 19 -7.01 10.53 5.78
CA ASP A 19 -6.29 10.45 7.05
C ASP A 19 -7.22 10.96 8.16
N ARG A 20 -7.58 10.07 9.08
CA ARG A 20 -8.45 10.38 10.22
C ARG A 20 -7.68 10.46 11.53
N GLY A 21 -6.36 10.67 11.46
CA GLY A 21 -5.51 10.82 12.62
C GLY A 21 -5.25 9.51 13.39
N LEU A 22 -5.44 8.37 12.75
CA LEU A 22 -5.24 7.07 13.38
C LEU A 22 -3.76 6.72 13.48
N VAL A 23 -3.37 6.09 14.60
CA VAL A 23 -2.02 5.55 14.81
C VAL A 23 -2.11 4.09 15.28
N SER A 24 -1.07 3.31 14.96
CA SER A 24 -1.07 1.86 15.16
C SER A 24 -1.14 1.42 16.63
N ASN A 25 -0.76 2.28 17.58
CA ASN A 25 -0.84 1.98 19.02
C ASN A 25 -2.22 2.23 19.62
N MET A 26 -3.17 2.76 18.86
CA MET A 26 -4.54 2.92 19.33
C MET A 26 -5.23 1.56 19.51
N PRO A 27 -6.13 1.37 20.49
CA PRO A 27 -6.94 0.16 20.59
C PRO A 27 -7.79 -0.04 19.33
N THR A 28 -8.01 -1.30 18.95
CA THR A 28 -8.80 -1.66 17.77
C THR A 28 -10.21 -1.04 17.80
N ALA A 29 -10.84 -0.99 18.98
CA ALA A 29 -12.17 -0.39 19.13
C ALA A 29 -12.18 1.11 18.80
N VAL A 30 -11.13 1.85 19.15
CA VAL A 30 -10.99 3.27 18.83
C VAL A 30 -10.84 3.46 17.31
N ILE A 31 -10.02 2.64 16.67
CA ILE A 31 -9.83 2.67 15.22
C ILE A 31 -11.13 2.36 14.51
N ASN A 32 -11.84 1.30 14.92
CA ASN A 32 -13.11 0.92 14.31
C ASN A 32 -14.19 1.99 14.49
N ALA A 33 -14.21 2.70 15.61
CA ALA A 33 -15.16 3.79 15.83
C ALA A 33 -14.91 5.01 14.94
N ALA A 34 -13.64 5.27 14.60
CA ALA A 34 -13.26 6.44 13.79
C ALA A 34 -13.30 6.19 12.30
N LYS A 35 -13.11 4.93 11.83
CA LYS A 35 -13.01 4.66 10.40
C LYS A 35 -14.36 4.69 9.70
N VAL A 36 -14.32 5.16 8.44
CA VAL A 36 -15.44 5.06 7.49
C VAL A 36 -15.06 4.02 6.46
N TYR A 37 -15.85 2.96 6.32
CA TYR A 37 -15.54 1.83 5.42
C TYR A 37 -15.24 2.32 4.00
N GLY A 38 -14.13 1.85 3.44
CA GLY A 38 -13.69 2.19 2.09
C GLY A 38 -13.22 3.63 1.90
N GLN A 39 -13.17 4.45 2.98
CA GLN A 39 -12.83 5.88 2.90
C GLN A 39 -11.85 6.32 3.99
N THR A 40 -11.09 5.41 4.56
CA THR A 40 -10.17 5.72 5.65
C THR A 40 -8.79 5.16 5.36
N ALA A 41 -7.75 6.00 5.46
CA ALA A 41 -6.36 5.57 5.40
C ALA A 41 -6.02 4.68 6.60
N ILE A 42 -5.11 3.73 6.40
CA ILE A 42 -4.65 2.87 7.50
C ILE A 42 -3.92 3.70 8.56
N PRO A 43 -3.91 3.25 9.83
CA PRO A 43 -3.24 3.98 10.90
C PRO A 43 -1.74 4.16 10.63
N LYS A 44 -1.21 5.32 11.04
CA LYS A 44 0.23 5.57 10.99
C LYS A 44 0.98 4.60 11.89
N GLY A 45 2.11 4.11 11.42
CA GLY A 45 2.92 3.16 12.17
C GLY A 45 3.89 2.40 11.27
N ARG A 46 4.59 1.43 11.87
CA ARG A 46 5.49 0.55 11.13
C ARG A 46 4.87 -0.85 11.05
N TYR A 47 4.84 -1.38 9.83
CA TYR A 47 4.21 -2.66 9.53
C TYR A 47 5.14 -3.55 8.74
N ARG A 48 4.99 -4.86 8.93
CA ARG A 48 5.66 -5.84 8.08
C ARG A 48 4.91 -5.99 6.76
N VAL A 49 5.68 -6.14 5.67
CA VAL A 49 5.17 -6.37 4.33
C VAL A 49 5.62 -7.74 3.85
N VAL A 50 4.71 -8.51 3.29
CA VAL A 50 5.02 -9.79 2.62
C VAL A 50 4.38 -9.81 1.23
N LEU A 51 4.93 -10.62 0.33
CA LEU A 51 4.28 -10.91 -0.94
C LEU A 51 3.42 -12.16 -0.76
N SER A 52 2.13 -12.04 -1.01
CA SER A 52 1.19 -13.14 -0.89
C SER A 52 0.22 -13.15 -2.06
N HIS A 53 -0.34 -14.34 -2.35
CA HIS A 53 -1.30 -14.48 -3.44
C HIS A 53 -2.60 -13.76 -3.13
N SER A 54 -3.07 -12.94 -4.07
CA SER A 54 -4.34 -12.23 -3.97
C SER A 54 -5.34 -12.74 -5.00
N PRO A 55 -6.37 -13.49 -4.57
CA PRO A 55 -7.42 -13.92 -5.50
C PRO A 55 -8.09 -12.75 -6.24
N LYS A 56 -8.27 -11.63 -5.53
CA LYS A 56 -8.89 -10.41 -6.09
C LYS A 56 -8.06 -9.81 -7.23
N PHE A 57 -6.74 -9.75 -7.08
CA PHE A 57 -5.86 -9.06 -8.02
C PHE A 57 -5.11 -9.99 -8.98
N ALA A 58 -5.17 -11.30 -8.77
CA ALA A 58 -4.47 -12.27 -9.62
C ALA A 58 -4.91 -12.21 -11.09
N ASN A 59 -6.13 -11.78 -11.37
CA ASN A 59 -6.68 -11.64 -12.73
C ASN A 59 -6.35 -10.29 -13.40
N ARG A 60 -5.78 -9.35 -12.67
CA ARG A 60 -5.32 -8.07 -13.23
C ARG A 60 -4.02 -8.26 -13.99
N THR A 61 -3.81 -7.51 -15.05
CA THR A 61 -2.58 -7.59 -15.86
C THR A 61 -1.33 -7.45 -14.99
N TRP A 62 -1.31 -6.44 -14.11
CA TRP A 62 -0.19 -6.21 -13.21
C TRP A 62 -0.05 -7.30 -12.12
N GLY A 63 -1.14 -7.94 -11.73
CA GLY A 63 -1.11 -9.07 -10.79
C GLY A 63 -0.61 -10.35 -11.43
N LYS A 64 -1.06 -10.65 -12.65
CA LYS A 64 -0.61 -11.83 -13.42
C LYS A 64 0.89 -11.84 -13.68
N LYS A 65 1.50 -10.67 -13.88
CA LYS A 65 2.94 -10.53 -14.12
C LYS A 65 3.78 -11.17 -13.03
N TYR A 66 3.29 -11.23 -11.80
CA TYR A 66 3.98 -11.78 -10.64
C TYR A 66 3.32 -13.05 -10.09
N GLY A 67 2.59 -13.76 -10.93
CA GLY A 67 1.89 -15.00 -10.52
C GLY A 67 0.80 -14.78 -9.48
N GLY A 68 0.23 -13.59 -9.41
CA GLY A 68 -0.77 -13.23 -8.41
C GLY A 68 -0.23 -12.77 -7.08
N LEU A 69 1.11 -12.69 -6.92
CA LEU A 69 1.72 -12.15 -5.69
C LEU A 69 1.58 -10.63 -5.65
N VAL A 70 1.07 -10.13 -4.54
CA VAL A 70 0.83 -8.70 -4.31
C VAL A 70 1.33 -8.35 -2.90
N PRO A 71 1.98 -7.19 -2.69
CA PRO A 71 2.43 -6.80 -1.36
C PRO A 71 1.25 -6.70 -0.39
N GLU A 72 1.37 -7.34 0.75
CA GLU A 72 0.39 -7.29 1.83
C GLU A 72 1.00 -6.66 3.06
N ILE A 73 0.30 -5.68 3.65
CA ILE A 73 0.69 -5.02 4.90
C ILE A 73 0.02 -5.76 6.04
N LEU A 74 0.83 -6.37 6.93
CA LEU A 74 0.34 -7.23 8.01
C LEU A 74 0.04 -6.46 9.28
N GLY A 75 -0.91 -6.97 10.07
CA GLY A 75 -1.17 -6.51 11.42
C GLY A 75 -1.81 -5.12 11.52
N VAL A 76 -2.53 -4.69 10.51
CA VAL A 76 -3.22 -3.39 10.51
C VAL A 76 -4.51 -3.50 11.31
N LYS A 77 -4.56 -2.87 12.49
CA LYS A 77 -5.74 -2.93 13.37
C LYS A 77 -6.97 -2.33 12.71
N GLY A 78 -8.07 -3.07 12.74
CA GLY A 78 -9.35 -2.64 12.15
C GLY A 78 -9.43 -2.77 10.65
N PHE A 79 -8.40 -3.29 9.98
CA PHE A 79 -8.34 -3.50 8.55
C PHE A 79 -7.87 -4.92 8.25
N SER A 80 -8.30 -5.48 7.13
CA SER A 80 -7.85 -6.79 6.67
C SER A 80 -7.58 -6.73 5.17
N GLY A 81 -6.66 -7.58 4.70
CA GLY A 81 -6.32 -7.64 3.28
C GLY A 81 -5.73 -6.35 2.72
N VAL A 82 -5.01 -5.58 3.56
CA VAL A 82 -4.40 -4.32 3.14
C VAL A 82 -3.23 -4.62 2.22
N ARG A 83 -3.25 -4.06 1.00
CA ARG A 83 -2.23 -4.30 -0.01
C ARG A 83 -1.77 -2.99 -0.64
N ILE A 84 -0.54 -2.98 -1.12
CA ILE A 84 -0.02 -1.92 -1.96
C ILE A 84 -0.33 -2.32 -3.39
N HIS A 85 -1.07 -1.48 -4.12
CA HIS A 85 -1.45 -1.81 -5.50
C HIS A 85 -1.58 -0.54 -6.37
N PRO A 86 -1.61 -0.70 -7.71
CA PRO A 86 -1.81 0.43 -8.60
C PRO A 86 -3.21 1.02 -8.49
N GLY A 87 -3.33 2.31 -8.76
CA GLY A 87 -4.58 3.06 -8.84
C GLY A 87 -4.29 4.54 -9.01
N ASN A 88 -5.23 5.31 -9.51
CA ASN A 88 -5.04 6.71 -9.84
C ASN A 88 -5.73 7.68 -8.88
N LYS A 89 -6.81 7.25 -8.25
CA LYS A 89 -7.65 8.07 -7.35
C LYS A 89 -7.95 7.33 -6.07
N ALA A 90 -8.25 8.04 -5.01
CA ALA A 90 -8.64 7.43 -3.73
C ALA A 90 -9.82 6.47 -3.87
N ALA A 91 -10.74 6.71 -4.81
CA ALA A 91 -11.85 5.81 -5.08
C ALA A 91 -11.43 4.43 -5.63
N ASP A 92 -10.18 4.30 -6.11
CA ASP A 92 -9.65 3.03 -6.62
C ASP A 92 -9.19 2.09 -5.49
N THR A 93 -9.34 2.49 -4.24
CA THR A 93 -8.94 1.69 -3.09
C THR A 93 -9.97 1.72 -1.96
N LEU A 94 -9.95 0.69 -1.11
CA LEU A 94 -10.76 0.59 0.11
C LEU A 94 -9.88 0.72 1.37
N GLY A 95 -8.85 1.57 1.32
CA GLY A 95 -7.89 1.79 2.39
C GLY A 95 -6.45 1.41 2.03
N CYS A 96 -6.24 0.62 0.97
CA CYS A 96 -4.90 0.24 0.52
C CYS A 96 -4.13 1.44 -0.04
N PRO A 97 -2.83 1.59 0.28
CA PRO A 97 -2.00 2.61 -0.36
C PRO A 97 -1.82 2.37 -1.86
N LEU A 98 -1.92 3.43 -2.65
CA LEU A 98 -1.68 3.42 -4.08
C LEU A 98 -0.34 4.07 -4.39
N VAL A 99 0.32 3.63 -5.45
CA VAL A 99 1.62 4.17 -5.88
C VAL A 99 1.51 4.84 -7.24
N GLY A 100 2.31 5.85 -7.49
CA GLY A 100 2.33 6.56 -8.76
C GLY A 100 3.11 7.86 -8.70
N ARG A 101 2.93 8.70 -9.72
CA ARG A 101 3.52 10.03 -9.78
C ARG A 101 2.44 11.09 -9.62
N ASN A 102 2.74 12.12 -8.84
CA ASN A 102 1.83 13.21 -8.58
C ASN A 102 1.90 14.25 -9.70
N LYS A 103 0.92 14.26 -10.58
CA LYS A 103 0.78 15.29 -11.62
C LYS A 103 -0.49 16.13 -11.49
N LYS A 104 -1.47 15.63 -10.73
CA LYS A 104 -2.73 16.34 -10.43
C LYS A 104 -3.06 16.20 -8.96
N VAL A 105 -3.68 17.20 -8.37
CA VAL A 105 -4.13 17.16 -6.99
C VAL A 105 -5.13 16.01 -6.81
N GLY A 106 -4.86 15.11 -5.86
CA GLY A 106 -5.73 13.97 -5.55
C GLY A 106 -5.72 12.84 -6.57
N GLU A 107 -4.82 12.86 -7.57
CA GLU A 107 -4.69 11.82 -8.58
C GLU A 107 -3.23 11.42 -8.78
N LEU A 108 -3.01 10.15 -9.09
CA LEU A 108 -1.72 9.61 -9.50
C LEU A 108 -1.72 9.32 -11.00
N VAL A 109 -0.55 9.43 -11.62
CA VAL A 109 -0.30 8.98 -12.99
C VAL A 109 0.84 7.98 -12.98
N GLU A 110 0.97 7.21 -14.07
CA GLU A 110 2.01 6.18 -14.22
C GLU A 110 2.02 5.16 -13.07
N SER A 111 0.85 4.91 -12.45
CA SER A 111 0.74 4.08 -11.27
C SER A 111 1.24 2.66 -11.51
N THR A 112 0.89 2.03 -12.62
CA THR A 112 1.33 0.67 -12.94
C THR A 112 2.84 0.59 -13.15
N ALA A 113 3.44 1.58 -13.83
CA ALA A 113 4.89 1.63 -14.02
C ALA A 113 5.63 1.80 -12.69
N CYS A 114 5.13 2.65 -11.80
CA CYS A 114 5.69 2.82 -10.45
C CYS A 114 5.54 1.55 -9.61
N TYR A 115 4.41 0.87 -9.72
CA TYR A 115 4.20 -0.41 -9.08
C TYR A 115 5.20 -1.47 -9.54
N TYR A 116 5.45 -1.55 -10.85
CA TYR A 116 6.45 -2.48 -11.41
C TYR A 116 7.86 -2.15 -10.93
N LYS A 117 8.21 -0.87 -10.83
CA LYS A 117 9.49 -0.45 -10.27
C LYS A 117 9.65 -0.91 -8.83
N LEU A 118 8.64 -0.70 -7.99
CA LEU A 118 8.65 -1.14 -6.59
C LEU A 118 8.80 -2.65 -6.49
N MET A 119 8.04 -3.41 -7.27
CA MET A 119 8.11 -4.88 -7.26
C MET A 119 9.46 -5.39 -7.76
N ASN A 120 9.90 -4.94 -8.94
CA ASN A 120 11.09 -5.50 -9.59
C ASN A 120 12.40 -5.11 -8.89
N GLU A 121 12.52 -3.90 -8.37
CA GLU A 121 13.78 -3.40 -7.82
C GLU A 121 13.90 -3.62 -6.31
N TYR A 122 12.80 -3.74 -5.57
CA TYR A 122 12.82 -3.80 -4.11
C TYR A 122 12.12 -5.01 -3.51
N LEU A 123 10.86 -5.26 -3.86
CA LEU A 123 10.05 -6.27 -3.16
C LEU A 123 10.34 -7.70 -3.61
N ILE A 124 10.43 -7.95 -4.90
CA ILE A 124 10.76 -9.30 -5.42
C ILE A 124 12.18 -9.72 -5.01
N PRO A 125 13.23 -8.88 -5.16
CA PRO A 125 14.56 -9.26 -4.69
C PRO A 125 14.61 -9.58 -3.18
N ALA A 126 13.97 -8.79 -2.34
CA ALA A 126 13.91 -9.05 -0.90
C ALA A 126 13.15 -10.35 -0.59
N HIS A 127 12.04 -10.59 -1.27
CA HIS A 127 11.25 -11.82 -1.12
C HIS A 127 12.07 -13.07 -1.51
N GLU A 128 12.81 -13.02 -2.61
CA GLU A 128 13.61 -14.14 -3.10
C GLU A 128 14.80 -14.45 -2.17
N THR A 129 15.38 -13.45 -1.55
CA THR A 129 16.51 -13.61 -0.61
C THR A 129 16.08 -13.89 0.83
N GLY A 130 14.78 -13.85 1.12
CA GLY A 130 14.25 -14.05 2.46
C GLY A 130 14.43 -12.86 3.39
N GLU A 131 14.75 -11.68 2.86
CA GLU A 131 14.86 -10.45 3.66
C GLU A 131 13.49 -10.00 4.18
N GLU A 132 13.45 -9.53 5.44
CA GLU A 132 12.25 -8.93 6.00
C GLU A 132 12.00 -7.55 5.39
N ILE A 133 10.74 -7.28 5.04
CA ILE A 133 10.33 -6.00 4.46
C ILE A 133 9.43 -5.29 5.46
N PHE A 134 9.72 -4.02 5.72
CA PHE A 134 8.90 -3.17 6.58
C PHE A 134 8.48 -1.91 5.83
N ILE A 135 7.31 -1.40 6.17
CA ILE A 135 6.82 -0.11 5.71
C ILE A 135 6.51 0.77 6.92
N THR A 136 6.92 2.02 6.86
CA THR A 136 6.57 3.02 7.86
C THR A 136 5.58 4.01 7.24
N ILE A 137 4.39 4.12 7.83
CA ILE A 137 3.36 5.07 7.45
C ILE A 137 3.44 6.25 8.41
N ARG A 138 3.70 7.41 7.87
CA ARG A 138 3.83 8.65 8.65
C ARG A 138 2.73 9.64 8.36
#